data_9f7136d658d546a07673d743a3c8d1c8
#
_entry.id   9f7136d658d546a07673d743a3c8d1c8
#
_cell.length_a   1.000
_cell.length_b   1.000
_cell.length_c   1.000
_cell.angle_alpha   90.00
_cell.angle_beta   90.00
_cell.angle_gamma   90.00
#
_symmetry.space_group_name_H-M   'P 1'
#
loop_
_entity.id
_entity.type
_entity.pdbx_description
1 polymer ?
#
loop_
_entity_poly.entity_id
_entity_poly.type
_entity_poly.pdbx_seq_one_letter_code
_entity_poly.pdbx_strand_id
1 'polypeptide(L)'
;MIPRYTPADFQALWSQKRKYEAWFDVEVAACRAMENAGLVPAGTADKVTSFREQLDPDAIDEIEKTTRHDVIAFLTHVEGLAGEPARWLHRGMTSSDVLDTSLALLLVEATDKLLVRLDAVLEALRGRIEEHRKTPAIGRSHAIHAEPVSFGLILAGHYAELARDKKRLLVAREEIAVGKIAGAVGTYAHLTPAIEAEALSSLGLRPETASTQVVARDRHAAYVVTLGVIAAGIERFSTNVRHWQRTEVGEAEEHFKKGQKGSSAMPHKRNPVLTENLCGLGRVVRAAVVPGLENVALWHERDISHSSAERMMLPDATATLAFMLDR
;
A
#
# COMPACT_ATOMS: atom_id res chain seq x y z
N MET A 1 -12.69 0.77 -0.23
CA MET A 1 -12.47 -0.37 0.72
C MET A 1 -13.79 -0.77 1.38
N ILE A 2 -14.06 -2.06 1.50
CA ILE A 2 -15.21 -2.55 2.27
C ILE A 2 -14.70 -3.25 3.55
N PRO A 3 -15.37 -3.07 4.73
CA PRO A 3 -14.88 -3.58 6.01
C PRO A 3 -14.60 -5.08 6.01
N ARG A 4 -15.38 -5.86 5.24
CA ARG A 4 -15.24 -7.32 5.15
C ARG A 4 -13.87 -7.78 4.66
N TYR A 5 -13.21 -7.03 3.78
CA TYR A 5 -11.94 -7.39 3.14
C TYR A 5 -10.81 -6.40 3.46
N THR A 6 -10.99 -5.62 4.53
CA THR A 6 -10.01 -4.63 4.97
C THR A 6 -9.57 -4.95 6.39
N PRO A 7 -8.34 -5.41 6.63
CA PRO A 7 -7.80 -5.58 7.98
C PRO A 7 -7.84 -4.27 8.77
N ALA A 8 -8.02 -4.35 10.08
CA ALA A 8 -8.20 -3.17 10.94
C ALA A 8 -7.02 -2.18 10.88
N ASP A 9 -5.80 -2.68 10.77
CA ASP A 9 -4.59 -1.85 10.63
C ASP A 9 -4.50 -1.14 9.27
N PHE A 10 -5.11 -1.70 8.22
CA PHE A 10 -5.27 -1.03 6.92
C PHE A 10 -6.45 -0.06 6.89
N GLN A 11 -7.51 -0.30 7.68
CA GLN A 11 -8.55 0.70 7.91
C GLN A 11 -7.98 1.94 8.59
N ALA A 12 -7.13 1.75 9.61
CA ALA A 12 -6.45 2.85 10.29
C ALA A 12 -5.49 3.59 9.34
N LEU A 13 -4.66 2.86 8.60
CA LEU A 13 -3.68 3.41 7.65
C LEU A 13 -4.32 4.31 6.58
N TRP A 14 -5.45 3.88 6.02
CA TRP A 14 -6.15 4.61 4.95
C TRP A 14 -7.31 5.46 5.47
N SER A 15 -7.36 5.76 6.78
CA SER A 15 -8.34 6.67 7.35
C SER A 15 -8.07 8.12 6.96
N GLN A 16 -9.10 8.95 6.95
CA GLN A 16 -8.94 10.40 6.73
C GLN A 16 -8.02 11.03 7.79
N LYS A 17 -8.14 10.57 9.06
CA LYS A 17 -7.25 11.04 10.12
C LYS A 17 -5.78 10.77 9.78
N ARG A 18 -5.43 9.52 9.42
CA ARG A 18 -4.04 9.16 9.08
C ARG A 18 -3.53 9.91 7.84
N LYS A 19 -4.39 10.15 6.85
CA LYS A 19 -4.07 10.98 5.69
C LYS A 19 -3.63 12.39 6.12
N TYR A 20 -4.44 13.08 6.92
CA TYR A 20 -4.12 14.43 7.37
C TYR A 20 -2.93 14.47 8.35
N GLU A 21 -2.74 13.44 9.15
CA GLU A 21 -1.52 13.29 9.95
C GLU A 21 -0.27 13.19 9.06
N ALA A 22 -0.32 12.42 7.97
CA ALA A 22 0.79 12.31 7.03
C ALA A 22 1.06 13.65 6.30
N TRP A 23 0.02 14.40 5.93
CA TRP A 23 0.19 15.74 5.38
C TRP A 23 0.86 16.68 6.38
N PHE A 24 0.41 16.62 7.63
CA PHE A 24 0.98 17.41 8.72
C PHE A 24 2.45 17.07 8.97
N ASP A 25 2.80 15.79 8.97
CA ASP A 25 4.18 15.33 9.13
C ASP A 25 5.09 15.89 8.02
N VAL A 26 4.62 15.96 6.78
CA VAL A 26 5.35 16.56 5.65
C VAL A 26 5.52 18.07 5.82
N GLU A 27 4.46 18.79 6.17
CA GLU A 27 4.52 20.24 6.40
C GLU A 27 5.47 20.61 7.55
N VAL A 28 5.42 19.87 8.66
CA VAL A 28 6.31 20.07 9.79
C VAL A 28 7.76 19.76 9.43
N ALA A 29 8.02 18.69 8.69
CA ALA A 29 9.37 18.34 8.24
C ALA A 29 9.96 19.42 7.33
N ALA A 30 9.17 19.95 6.39
CA ALA A 30 9.57 21.05 5.53
C ALA A 30 9.80 22.35 6.33
N CYS A 31 8.91 22.67 7.27
CA CYS A 31 9.04 23.83 8.13
C CYS A 31 10.33 23.76 8.96
N ARG A 32 10.64 22.61 9.54
CA ARG A 32 11.87 22.40 10.33
C ARG A 32 13.14 22.55 9.49
N ALA A 33 13.17 21.99 8.29
CA ALA A 33 14.30 22.19 7.39
C ALA A 33 14.48 23.66 6.99
N MET A 34 13.38 24.41 6.80
CA MET A 34 13.42 25.85 6.56
C MET A 34 13.87 26.64 7.80
N GLU A 35 13.51 26.21 9.02
CA GLU A 35 14.05 26.79 10.26
C GLU A 35 15.57 26.66 10.32
N ASN A 36 16.07 25.44 10.08
CA ASN A 36 17.51 25.16 10.10
C ASN A 36 18.26 25.95 9.04
N ALA A 37 17.61 26.24 7.90
CA ALA A 37 18.13 27.11 6.85
C ALA A 37 17.97 28.63 7.14
N GLY A 38 17.36 29.00 8.26
CA GLY A 38 17.13 30.40 8.64
C GLY A 38 16.03 31.12 7.85
N LEU A 39 15.19 30.40 7.13
CA LEU A 39 14.06 30.93 6.34
C LEU A 39 12.77 31.09 7.14
N VAL A 40 12.68 30.41 8.28
CA VAL A 40 11.53 30.40 9.20
C VAL A 40 12.07 30.69 10.61
N PRO A 41 11.35 31.43 11.46
CA PRO A 41 11.77 31.70 12.82
C PRO A 41 11.96 30.43 13.66
N ALA A 42 13.00 30.38 14.47
CA ALA A 42 13.32 29.23 15.31
C ALA A 42 12.17 28.86 16.27
N GLY A 43 11.89 27.56 16.44
CA GLY A 43 10.84 27.04 17.31
C GLY A 43 9.44 27.04 16.69
N THR A 44 9.29 27.42 15.42
CA THR A 44 8.00 27.39 14.72
C THR A 44 7.50 25.96 14.52
N ALA A 45 8.36 25.06 14.02
CA ALA A 45 7.99 23.66 13.77
C ALA A 45 7.56 22.95 15.07
N ASP A 46 8.24 23.19 16.21
CA ASP A 46 7.85 22.61 17.50
C ASP A 46 6.49 23.10 17.97
N LYS A 47 6.23 24.41 17.83
CA LYS A 47 4.92 24.99 18.18
C LYS A 47 3.80 24.37 17.37
N VAL A 48 3.98 24.23 16.05
CA VAL A 48 2.98 23.64 15.17
C VAL A 48 2.80 22.15 15.49
N THR A 49 3.87 21.40 15.71
CA THR A 49 3.83 19.96 16.02
C THR A 49 2.91 19.62 17.20
N SER A 50 2.81 20.52 18.20
CA SER A 50 1.96 20.29 19.37
C SER A 50 0.47 20.15 19.07
N PHE A 51 0.02 20.52 17.87
CA PHE A 51 -1.38 20.45 17.45
C PHE A 51 -1.71 19.20 16.63
N ARG A 52 -0.75 18.32 16.38
CA ARG A 52 -0.93 17.13 15.53
C ARG A 52 -2.13 16.26 15.92
N GLU A 53 -2.32 16.02 17.22
CA GLU A 53 -3.41 15.19 17.74
C GLU A 53 -4.79 15.87 17.67
N GLN A 54 -4.81 17.18 17.41
CA GLN A 54 -6.04 17.99 17.33
C GLN A 54 -6.57 18.10 15.89
N LEU A 55 -5.92 17.43 14.91
CA LEU A 55 -6.41 17.38 13.54
C LEU A 55 -7.79 16.71 13.50
N ASP A 56 -8.76 17.42 12.94
CA ASP A 56 -10.14 16.99 12.81
C ASP A 56 -10.53 16.89 11.33
N PRO A 57 -10.64 15.66 10.78
CA PRO A 57 -11.04 15.43 9.40
C PRO A 57 -12.38 16.07 9.04
N ASP A 58 -13.38 16.01 9.92
CA ASP A 58 -14.72 16.51 9.64
C ASP A 58 -14.70 18.06 9.54
N ALA A 59 -13.92 18.73 10.39
CA ALA A 59 -13.71 20.17 10.32
C ALA A 59 -12.97 20.59 9.03
N ILE A 60 -11.99 19.81 8.57
CA ILE A 60 -11.28 20.06 7.32
C ILE A 60 -12.23 19.89 6.13
N ASP A 61 -13.03 18.84 6.11
CA ASP A 61 -14.00 18.56 5.04
C ASP A 61 -15.08 19.69 4.97
N GLU A 62 -15.46 20.26 6.12
CA GLU A 62 -16.39 21.40 6.15
C GLU A 62 -15.75 22.67 5.56
N ILE A 63 -14.49 22.96 5.87
CA ILE A 63 -13.73 24.07 5.29
C ILE A 63 -13.58 23.87 3.76
N GLU A 64 -13.35 22.63 3.29
CA GLU A 64 -13.20 22.32 1.88
C GLU A 64 -14.45 22.65 1.05
N LYS A 65 -15.64 22.56 1.62
CA LYS A 65 -16.87 22.95 0.92
C LYS A 65 -16.84 24.40 0.44
N THR A 66 -16.10 25.26 1.15
CA THR A 66 -15.93 26.67 0.77
C THR A 66 -14.69 26.89 -0.08
N THR A 67 -13.54 26.34 0.34
CA THR A 67 -12.25 26.57 -0.34
C THR A 67 -12.14 25.84 -1.67
N ARG A 68 -12.89 24.75 -1.85
CA ARG A 68 -12.86 23.86 -3.04
C ARG A 68 -11.45 23.35 -3.35
N HIS A 69 -10.61 23.26 -2.31
CA HIS A 69 -9.23 22.80 -2.41
C HIS A 69 -8.81 22.12 -1.10
N ASP A 70 -8.52 20.84 -1.18
CA ASP A 70 -8.24 19.97 -0.03
C ASP A 70 -7.02 20.43 0.81
N VAL A 71 -5.87 20.70 0.16
CA VAL A 71 -4.66 21.16 0.89
C VAL A 71 -4.88 22.53 1.52
N ILE A 72 -5.58 23.45 0.86
CA ILE A 72 -5.90 24.75 1.44
C ILE A 72 -6.84 24.62 2.65
N ALA A 73 -7.85 23.73 2.54
CA ALA A 73 -8.74 23.45 3.66
C ALA A 73 -7.98 22.90 4.87
N PHE A 74 -7.07 21.95 4.64
CA PHE A 74 -6.19 21.41 5.66
C PHE A 74 -5.32 22.51 6.31
N LEU A 75 -4.64 23.33 5.52
CA LEU A 75 -3.80 24.43 6.03
C LEU A 75 -4.61 25.47 6.82
N THR A 76 -5.82 25.79 6.36
CA THR A 76 -6.74 26.69 7.06
C THR A 76 -7.15 26.12 8.42
N HIS A 77 -7.42 24.83 8.51
CA HIS A 77 -7.68 24.16 9.77
C HIS A 77 -6.47 24.24 10.73
N VAL A 78 -5.26 23.94 10.24
CA VAL A 78 -4.03 24.03 11.03
C VAL A 78 -3.76 25.47 11.48
N GLU A 79 -4.03 26.48 10.64
CA GLU A 79 -3.93 27.89 11.00
C GLU A 79 -4.90 28.25 12.14
N GLY A 80 -6.12 27.74 12.09
CA GLY A 80 -7.11 27.92 13.17
C GLY A 80 -6.66 27.32 14.51
N LEU A 81 -5.89 26.22 14.49
CA LEU A 81 -5.34 25.59 15.69
C LEU A 81 -4.08 26.29 16.22
N ALA A 82 -3.10 26.51 15.36
CA ALA A 82 -1.75 26.95 15.72
C ALA A 82 -1.56 28.47 15.64
N GLY A 83 -2.45 29.22 15.00
CA GLY A 83 -2.40 30.66 14.87
C GLY A 83 -1.17 31.13 14.07
N GLU A 84 -0.51 32.19 14.54
CA GLU A 84 0.61 32.86 13.85
C GLU A 84 1.73 31.90 13.40
N PRO A 85 2.18 30.87 14.16
CA PRO A 85 3.17 29.92 13.70
C PRO A 85 2.79 29.17 12.40
N ALA A 86 1.52 28.89 12.16
CA ALA A 86 1.08 28.17 10.98
C ALA A 86 1.28 28.93 9.66
N ARG A 87 1.39 30.25 9.69
CA ARG A 87 1.69 31.09 8.51
C ARG A 87 2.99 30.69 7.78
N TRP A 88 3.87 29.97 8.44
CA TRP A 88 5.15 29.53 7.91
C TRP A 88 5.09 28.18 7.22
N LEU A 89 3.98 27.44 7.39
CA LEU A 89 3.75 26.19 6.65
C LEU A 89 3.54 26.47 5.17
N HIS A 90 3.76 25.48 4.36
CA HIS A 90 3.55 25.51 2.90
C HIS A 90 4.34 26.58 2.13
N ARG A 91 5.30 27.22 2.78
CA ARG A 91 6.05 28.32 2.17
C ARG A 91 6.94 27.82 1.04
N GLY A 92 6.69 28.30 -0.17
CA GLY A 92 7.42 27.91 -1.37
C GLY A 92 7.09 26.51 -1.90
N MET A 93 6.17 25.82 -1.26
CA MET A 93 5.69 24.49 -1.64
C MET A 93 4.50 24.57 -2.60
N THR A 94 4.16 23.44 -3.19
CA THR A 94 2.91 23.21 -3.91
C THR A 94 2.16 22.04 -3.30
N SER A 95 0.86 21.92 -3.56
CA SER A 95 0.03 20.83 -3.02
C SER A 95 0.64 19.44 -3.24
N SER A 96 1.24 19.20 -4.40
CA SER A 96 1.86 17.90 -4.70
C SER A 96 3.13 17.62 -3.89
N ASP A 97 3.81 18.63 -3.35
CA ASP A 97 4.90 18.41 -2.39
C ASP A 97 4.38 17.70 -1.13
N VAL A 98 3.17 18.04 -0.70
CA VAL A 98 2.50 17.40 0.44
C VAL A 98 1.84 16.08 0.02
N LEU A 99 1.07 16.08 -1.08
CA LEU A 99 0.27 14.93 -1.51
C LEU A 99 1.14 13.73 -1.88
N ASP A 100 2.15 13.92 -2.71
CA ASP A 100 2.99 12.83 -3.19
C ASP A 100 3.92 12.31 -2.09
N THR A 101 4.51 13.22 -1.31
CA THR A 101 5.40 12.84 -0.22
C THR A 101 4.65 12.10 0.89
N SER A 102 3.44 12.55 1.26
CA SER A 102 2.61 11.85 2.23
C SER A 102 2.10 10.50 1.70
N LEU A 103 1.77 10.42 0.41
CA LEU A 103 1.40 9.15 -0.22
C LEU A 103 2.56 8.15 -0.17
N ALA A 104 3.79 8.60 -0.40
CA ALA A 104 4.98 7.76 -0.25
C ALA A 104 5.11 7.21 1.18
N LEU A 105 4.90 8.03 2.22
CA LEU A 105 4.89 7.58 3.62
C LEU A 105 3.85 6.48 3.85
N LEU A 106 2.61 6.68 3.38
CA LEU A 106 1.53 5.71 3.55
C LEU A 106 1.80 4.40 2.77
N LEU A 107 2.37 4.48 1.57
CA LEU A 107 2.72 3.31 0.78
C LEU A 107 3.90 2.53 1.37
N VAL A 108 4.90 3.21 1.93
CA VAL A 108 5.98 2.57 2.69
C VAL A 108 5.42 1.84 3.90
N GLU A 109 4.56 2.48 4.70
CA GLU A 109 3.90 1.85 5.85
C GLU A 109 3.03 0.65 5.42
N ALA A 110 2.25 0.78 4.34
CA ALA A 110 1.48 -0.32 3.77
C ALA A 110 2.38 -1.51 3.39
N THR A 111 3.51 -1.21 2.74
CA THR A 111 4.45 -2.23 2.28
C THR A 111 5.11 -2.96 3.45
N ASP A 112 5.49 -2.25 4.51
CA ASP A 112 6.06 -2.87 5.72
C ASP A 112 5.06 -3.84 6.37
N LYS A 113 3.78 -3.46 6.43
CA LYS A 113 2.70 -4.35 6.91
C LYS A 113 2.48 -5.56 6.00
N LEU A 114 2.62 -5.40 4.67
CA LEU A 114 2.53 -6.52 3.72
C LEU A 114 3.73 -7.47 3.82
N LEU A 115 4.94 -6.95 4.01
CA LEU A 115 6.14 -7.76 4.20
C LEU A 115 6.06 -8.66 5.44
N VAL A 116 5.55 -8.14 6.55
CA VAL A 116 5.31 -8.95 7.78
C VAL A 116 4.34 -10.12 7.49
N ARG A 117 3.27 -9.87 6.76
CA ARG A 117 2.29 -10.89 6.39
C ARG A 117 2.87 -11.92 5.42
N LEU A 118 3.62 -11.46 4.45
CA LEU A 118 4.28 -12.34 3.49
C LEU A 118 5.31 -13.24 4.16
N ASP A 119 6.03 -12.75 5.17
CA ASP A 119 6.92 -13.55 6.00
C ASP A 119 6.18 -14.62 6.79
N ALA A 120 5.01 -14.29 7.34
CA ALA A 120 4.16 -15.27 8.03
C ALA A 120 3.67 -16.38 7.08
N VAL A 121 3.29 -16.03 5.84
CA VAL A 121 2.90 -17.02 4.82
C VAL A 121 4.09 -17.92 4.45
N LEU A 122 5.28 -17.34 4.24
CA LEU A 122 6.50 -18.11 3.93
C LEU A 122 6.85 -19.07 5.07
N GLU A 123 6.75 -18.64 6.32
CA GLU A 123 7.01 -19.50 7.47
C GLU A 123 5.97 -20.64 7.58
N ALA A 124 4.68 -20.34 7.36
CA ALA A 124 3.64 -21.37 7.32
C ALA A 124 3.88 -22.40 6.22
N LEU A 125 4.24 -21.96 5.01
CA LEU A 125 4.59 -22.85 3.91
C LEU A 125 5.83 -23.69 4.22
N ARG A 126 6.86 -23.10 4.83
CA ARG A 126 8.07 -23.83 5.25
C ARG A 126 7.73 -24.96 6.22
N GLY A 127 6.89 -24.69 7.21
CA GLY A 127 6.42 -25.72 8.15
C GLY A 127 5.70 -26.87 7.43
N ARG A 128 4.80 -26.53 6.50
CA ARG A 128 4.07 -27.56 5.72
C ARG A 128 4.96 -28.34 4.76
N ILE A 129 5.97 -27.70 4.17
CA ILE A 129 6.97 -28.38 3.32
C ILE A 129 7.73 -29.43 4.11
N GLU A 130 8.20 -29.09 5.31
CA GLU A 130 8.95 -30.04 6.16
C GLU A 130 8.05 -31.19 6.63
N GLU A 131 6.82 -30.90 7.07
CA GLU A 131 5.83 -31.90 7.48
C GLU A 131 5.55 -32.91 6.35
N HIS A 132 5.40 -32.41 5.12
CA HIS A 132 5.02 -33.22 3.96
C HIS A 132 6.20 -33.60 3.06
N ARG A 133 7.42 -33.44 3.52
CA ARG A 133 8.64 -33.72 2.74
C ARG A 133 8.67 -35.12 2.13
N LYS A 134 8.09 -36.11 2.84
CA LYS A 134 8.04 -37.51 2.42
C LYS A 134 6.63 -38.01 2.11
N THR A 135 5.62 -37.15 2.18
CA THR A 135 4.23 -37.54 1.87
C THR A 135 4.11 -37.76 0.39
N PRO A 136 3.79 -39.00 -0.06
CA PRO A 136 3.66 -39.29 -1.48
C PRO A 136 2.46 -38.55 -2.09
N ALA A 137 2.64 -38.02 -3.27
CA ALA A 137 1.63 -37.38 -4.09
C ALA A 137 1.85 -37.72 -5.55
N ILE A 138 0.90 -37.40 -6.40
CA ILE A 138 1.05 -37.54 -7.83
C ILE A 138 1.23 -36.17 -8.49
N GLY A 139 2.31 -36.02 -9.26
CA GLY A 139 2.50 -34.88 -10.14
C GLY A 139 1.53 -34.97 -11.33
N ARG A 140 0.96 -33.81 -11.70
CA ARG A 140 0.03 -33.71 -12.84
C ARG A 140 0.50 -32.65 -13.82
N SER A 141 0.51 -32.97 -15.09
CA SER A 141 0.56 -32.00 -16.18
C SER A 141 -0.72 -32.15 -17.00
N HIS A 142 -1.29 -31.06 -17.49
CA HIS A 142 -2.58 -31.07 -18.22
C HIS A 142 -3.74 -31.73 -17.42
N ALA A 143 -3.67 -31.65 -16.07
CA ALA A 143 -4.56 -32.36 -15.14
C ALA A 143 -4.51 -33.91 -15.21
N ILE A 144 -3.56 -34.49 -15.94
CA ILE A 144 -3.35 -35.93 -16.10
C ILE A 144 -2.19 -36.37 -15.19
N HIS A 145 -2.28 -37.55 -14.61
CA HIS A 145 -1.21 -38.16 -13.82
C HIS A 145 0.07 -38.29 -14.65
N ALA A 146 1.17 -37.79 -14.10
CA ALA A 146 2.51 -37.90 -14.66
C ALA A 146 3.37 -38.81 -13.77
N GLU A 147 4.15 -38.27 -12.87
CA GLU A 147 5.11 -39.00 -12.05
C GLU A 147 4.84 -38.84 -10.55
N PRO A 148 5.20 -39.83 -9.72
CA PRO A 148 5.17 -39.67 -8.27
C PRO A 148 6.07 -38.53 -7.83
N VAL A 149 5.60 -37.79 -6.81
CA VAL A 149 6.29 -36.63 -6.23
C VAL A 149 6.01 -36.58 -4.73
N SER A 150 6.74 -35.81 -3.95
CA SER A 150 6.32 -35.52 -2.59
C SER A 150 5.44 -34.26 -2.55
N PHE A 151 4.43 -34.27 -1.67
CA PHE A 151 3.57 -33.09 -1.49
C PHE A 151 4.35 -31.87 -1.02
N GLY A 152 5.39 -32.08 -0.17
CA GLY A 152 6.31 -31.03 0.23
C GLY A 152 7.04 -30.38 -0.95
N LEU A 153 7.44 -31.14 -2.00
CA LEU A 153 8.07 -30.56 -3.19
C LEU A 153 7.09 -29.70 -3.99
N ILE A 154 5.81 -30.10 -4.07
CA ILE A 154 4.77 -29.28 -4.71
C ILE A 154 4.64 -27.94 -3.97
N LEU A 155 4.57 -27.96 -2.64
CA LEU A 155 4.50 -26.74 -1.82
C LEU A 155 5.76 -25.89 -1.93
N ALA A 156 6.94 -26.49 -2.06
CA ALA A 156 8.22 -25.79 -2.23
C ALA A 156 8.23 -24.90 -3.50
N GLY A 157 7.55 -25.31 -4.56
CA GLY A 157 7.37 -24.49 -5.75
C GLY A 157 6.63 -23.17 -5.48
N HIS A 158 5.60 -23.20 -4.65
CA HIS A 158 4.86 -22.01 -4.21
C HIS A 158 5.68 -21.14 -3.24
N TYR A 159 6.41 -21.78 -2.31
CA TYR A 159 7.33 -21.06 -1.44
C TYR A 159 8.38 -20.27 -2.23
N ALA A 160 9.02 -20.92 -3.21
CA ALA A 160 10.04 -20.29 -4.05
C ALA A 160 9.49 -19.10 -4.86
N GLU A 161 8.24 -19.17 -5.31
CA GLU A 161 7.53 -18.07 -5.97
C GLU A 161 7.32 -16.89 -5.02
N LEU A 162 6.70 -17.11 -3.86
CA LEU A 162 6.46 -16.05 -2.87
C LEU A 162 7.75 -15.48 -2.29
N ALA A 163 8.82 -16.28 -2.17
CA ALA A 163 10.14 -15.77 -1.76
C ALA A 163 10.74 -14.80 -2.81
N ARG A 164 10.50 -15.04 -4.11
CA ARG A 164 10.85 -14.07 -5.16
C ARG A 164 9.97 -12.83 -5.09
N ASP A 165 8.68 -13.00 -4.76
CA ASP A 165 7.74 -11.89 -4.61
C ASP A 165 8.10 -10.99 -3.44
N LYS A 166 8.59 -11.56 -2.32
CA LYS A 166 9.16 -10.76 -1.22
C LYS A 166 10.32 -9.88 -1.70
N LYS A 167 11.22 -10.40 -2.53
CA LYS A 167 12.32 -9.61 -3.10
C LYS A 167 11.80 -8.48 -3.98
N ARG A 168 10.80 -8.74 -4.83
CA ARG A 168 10.16 -7.71 -5.65
C ARG A 168 9.51 -6.63 -4.79
N LEU A 169 8.82 -7.03 -3.73
CA LEU A 169 8.15 -6.09 -2.82
C LEU A 169 9.16 -5.21 -2.07
N LEU A 170 10.31 -5.74 -1.67
CA LEU A 170 11.40 -4.95 -1.08
C LEU A 170 11.95 -3.91 -2.07
N VAL A 171 12.17 -4.28 -3.33
CA VAL A 171 12.59 -3.33 -4.37
C VAL A 171 11.50 -2.28 -4.61
N ALA A 172 10.23 -2.69 -4.71
CA ALA A 172 9.12 -1.75 -4.88
C ALA A 172 8.98 -0.78 -3.70
N ARG A 173 9.29 -1.23 -2.47
CA ARG A 173 9.36 -0.38 -1.29
C ARG A 173 10.43 0.70 -1.40
N GLU A 174 11.61 0.33 -1.86
CA GLU A 174 12.71 1.29 -2.08
C GLU A 174 12.35 2.30 -3.18
N GLU A 175 11.74 1.84 -4.26
CA GLU A 175 11.32 2.70 -5.37
C GLU A 175 10.23 3.69 -4.99
N ILE A 176 9.28 3.30 -4.12
CA ILE A 176 8.19 4.17 -3.69
C ILE A 176 8.58 5.07 -2.50
N ALA A 177 9.70 4.80 -1.80
CA ALA A 177 10.19 5.61 -0.68
C ALA A 177 10.88 6.90 -1.15
N VAL A 178 10.18 7.65 -1.99
CA VAL A 178 10.66 8.86 -2.64
C VAL A 178 9.60 9.95 -2.50
N GLY A 179 10.05 11.14 -2.09
CA GLY A 179 9.20 12.33 -1.99
C GLY A 179 9.80 13.50 -2.77
N LYS A 180 9.11 14.61 -2.75
CA LYS A 180 9.59 15.87 -3.33
C LYS A 180 9.12 17.07 -2.49
N ILE A 181 9.98 18.09 -2.40
CA ILE A 181 9.68 19.43 -1.84
C ILE A 181 10.41 20.43 -2.75
N ALA A 182 9.99 20.46 -4.02
CA ALA A 182 10.69 21.16 -5.09
C ALA A 182 9.85 22.27 -5.76
N GLY A 183 8.63 22.52 -5.23
CA GLY A 183 7.74 23.57 -5.72
C GLY A 183 6.92 23.18 -6.96
N ALA A 184 6.29 24.17 -7.56
CA ALA A 184 5.21 24.00 -8.53
C ALA A 184 5.57 23.20 -9.80
N VAL A 185 6.82 23.18 -10.21
CA VAL A 185 7.29 22.47 -11.42
C VAL A 185 8.65 21.80 -11.22
N GLY A 186 9.07 21.58 -9.97
CA GLY A 186 10.33 20.87 -9.67
C GLY A 186 11.60 21.70 -9.82
N THR A 187 11.50 23.02 -9.90
CA THR A 187 12.64 23.92 -10.19
C THR A 187 13.26 24.60 -8.97
N TYR A 188 12.75 24.30 -7.77
CA TYR A 188 13.22 24.92 -6.52
C TYR A 188 13.20 26.45 -6.53
N ALA A 189 12.16 27.05 -7.13
CA ALA A 189 12.06 28.52 -7.25
C ALA A 189 12.12 29.27 -5.90
N HIS A 190 11.67 28.66 -4.83
CA HIS A 190 11.60 29.27 -3.48
C HIS A 190 12.30 28.45 -2.40
N LEU A 191 12.69 27.22 -2.67
CA LEU A 191 13.34 26.29 -1.76
C LEU A 191 14.68 25.84 -2.36
N THR A 192 15.42 25.03 -1.64
CA THR A 192 16.68 24.48 -2.15
C THR A 192 16.69 22.96 -2.05
N PRO A 193 17.47 22.25 -2.91
CA PRO A 193 17.66 20.82 -2.77
C PRO A 193 18.14 20.37 -1.38
N ALA A 194 18.87 21.24 -0.65
CA ALA A 194 19.33 20.94 0.70
C ALA A 194 18.16 20.88 1.70
N ILE A 195 17.21 21.81 1.61
CA ILE A 195 15.98 21.81 2.42
C ILE A 195 15.14 20.59 2.13
N GLU A 196 14.94 20.24 0.86
CA GLU A 196 14.23 19.01 0.46
C GLU A 196 14.91 17.77 1.04
N ALA A 197 16.23 17.62 0.86
CA ALA A 197 16.97 16.46 1.32
C ALA A 197 16.87 16.29 2.84
N GLU A 198 16.96 17.36 3.60
CA GLU A 198 16.83 17.35 5.07
C GLU A 198 15.41 16.96 5.49
N ALA A 199 14.39 17.59 4.91
CA ALA A 199 13.00 17.31 5.24
C ALA A 199 12.64 15.84 4.92
N LEU A 200 12.97 15.34 3.73
CA LEU A 200 12.69 13.97 3.33
C LEU A 200 13.48 12.94 4.13
N SER A 201 14.75 13.22 4.45
CA SER A 201 15.55 12.35 5.32
C SER A 201 14.92 12.19 6.70
N SER A 202 14.35 13.25 7.27
CA SER A 202 13.67 13.20 8.57
C SER A 202 12.40 12.35 8.54
N LEU A 203 11.81 12.17 7.35
CA LEU A 203 10.64 11.33 7.09
C LEU A 203 11.01 9.90 6.64
N GLY A 204 12.31 9.58 6.53
CA GLY A 204 12.78 8.28 6.03
C GLY A 204 12.57 8.08 4.52
N LEU A 205 12.46 9.18 3.77
CA LEU A 205 12.32 9.20 2.32
C LEU A 205 13.57 9.77 1.65
N ARG A 206 13.68 9.53 0.33
CA ARG A 206 14.71 10.12 -0.52
C ARG A 206 14.10 11.16 -1.45
N PRO A 207 14.86 12.18 -1.87
CA PRO A 207 14.42 13.09 -2.91
C PRO A 207 14.21 12.37 -4.26
N GLU A 208 13.19 12.78 -5.02
CA GLU A 208 13.06 12.40 -6.42
C GLU A 208 14.23 12.97 -7.22
N THR A 209 14.83 12.16 -8.09
CA THR A 209 16.01 12.54 -8.86
C THR A 209 15.75 13.74 -9.76
N ALA A 210 14.59 13.78 -10.40
CA ALA A 210 14.15 14.87 -11.26
C ALA A 210 12.62 14.93 -11.24
N SER A 211 12.08 15.71 -10.32
CA SER A 211 10.64 15.91 -10.21
C SER A 211 10.13 16.94 -11.22
N THR A 212 8.86 16.83 -11.53
CA THR A 212 8.05 17.91 -12.14
C THR A 212 7.22 18.58 -11.02
N GLN A 213 5.95 18.82 -11.20
CA GLN A 213 5.06 19.13 -10.07
C GLN A 213 4.83 17.90 -9.18
N VAL A 214 5.04 16.71 -9.71
CA VAL A 214 4.79 15.41 -9.06
C VAL A 214 6.03 14.53 -9.05
N VAL A 215 6.02 13.51 -8.19
CA VAL A 215 6.91 12.34 -8.31
C VAL A 215 6.50 11.56 -9.56
N ALA A 216 7.46 11.00 -10.29
CA ALA A 216 7.21 10.25 -11.51
C ALA A 216 6.31 9.02 -11.24
N ARG A 217 5.25 8.81 -12.05
CA ARG A 217 4.22 7.79 -11.81
C ARG A 217 4.62 6.39 -12.24
N ASP A 218 5.73 6.22 -12.97
CA ASP A 218 6.32 4.89 -13.23
C ASP A 218 6.66 4.15 -11.95
N ARG A 219 7.06 4.84 -10.86
CA ARG A 219 7.29 4.26 -9.53
C ARG A 219 6.01 3.65 -8.95
N HIS A 220 4.89 4.37 -9.03
CA HIS A 220 3.59 3.90 -8.57
C HIS A 220 3.09 2.74 -9.44
N ALA A 221 3.31 2.81 -10.77
CA ALA A 221 2.99 1.73 -11.70
C ALA A 221 3.77 0.45 -11.36
N ALA A 222 5.10 0.54 -11.18
CA ALA A 222 5.93 -0.60 -10.76
C ALA A 222 5.48 -1.20 -9.43
N TYR A 223 5.07 -0.34 -8.49
CA TYR A 223 4.52 -0.76 -7.20
C TYR A 223 3.25 -1.60 -7.36
N VAL A 224 2.23 -1.10 -8.06
CA VAL A 224 0.97 -1.84 -8.23
C VAL A 224 1.13 -3.09 -9.09
N VAL A 225 2.03 -3.09 -10.07
CA VAL A 225 2.40 -4.29 -10.83
C VAL A 225 2.97 -5.37 -9.90
N THR A 226 3.81 -4.98 -8.96
CA THR A 226 4.37 -5.90 -7.95
C THR A 226 3.25 -6.50 -7.09
N LEU A 227 2.30 -5.70 -6.60
CA LEU A 227 1.13 -6.21 -5.87
C LEU A 227 0.32 -7.19 -6.72
N GLY A 228 0.13 -6.88 -8.00
CA GLY A 228 -0.57 -7.73 -8.96
C GLY A 228 0.11 -9.10 -9.16
N VAL A 229 1.44 -9.13 -9.21
CA VAL A 229 2.22 -10.38 -9.32
C VAL A 229 2.06 -11.24 -8.06
N ILE A 230 2.15 -10.65 -6.87
CA ILE A 230 1.93 -11.36 -5.60
C ILE A 230 0.52 -11.95 -5.55
N ALA A 231 -0.49 -11.16 -5.89
CA ALA A 231 -1.88 -11.62 -5.93
C ALA A 231 -2.10 -12.77 -6.91
N ALA A 232 -1.40 -12.78 -8.05
CA ALA A 232 -1.44 -13.87 -9.02
C ALA A 232 -0.80 -15.15 -8.45
N GLY A 233 0.29 -15.05 -7.69
CA GLY A 233 0.90 -16.18 -6.99
C GLY A 233 -0.04 -16.79 -5.94
N ILE A 234 -0.72 -15.96 -5.16
CA ILE A 234 -1.73 -16.41 -4.18
C ILE A 234 -2.90 -17.09 -4.90
N GLU A 235 -3.38 -16.54 -6.02
CA GLU A 235 -4.45 -17.15 -6.80
C GLU A 235 -4.02 -18.51 -7.38
N ARG A 236 -2.79 -18.63 -7.86
CA ARG A 236 -2.24 -19.91 -8.36
C ARG A 236 -2.22 -20.96 -7.26
N PHE A 237 -1.76 -20.64 -6.06
CA PHE A 237 -1.80 -21.53 -4.91
C PHE A 237 -3.23 -21.93 -4.54
N SER A 238 -4.11 -20.95 -4.42
CA SER A 238 -5.53 -21.15 -4.11
C SER A 238 -6.22 -22.04 -5.14
N THR A 239 -5.92 -21.88 -6.42
CA THR A 239 -6.43 -22.72 -7.51
C THR A 239 -5.98 -24.16 -7.34
N ASN A 240 -4.72 -24.41 -6.97
CA ASN A 240 -4.23 -25.77 -6.72
C ASN A 240 -4.95 -26.40 -5.52
N VAL A 241 -5.12 -25.66 -4.41
CA VAL A 241 -5.89 -26.17 -3.25
C VAL A 241 -7.31 -26.57 -3.67
N ARG A 242 -8.00 -25.75 -4.45
CA ARG A 242 -9.34 -26.08 -4.97
C ARG A 242 -9.33 -27.33 -5.85
N HIS A 243 -8.28 -27.53 -6.65
CA HIS A 243 -8.13 -28.75 -7.46
C HIS A 243 -7.89 -29.99 -6.61
N TRP A 244 -7.08 -29.91 -5.56
CA TRP A 244 -6.84 -31.02 -4.62
C TRP A 244 -8.08 -31.37 -3.81
N GLN A 245 -8.95 -30.39 -3.52
CA GLN A 245 -10.18 -30.59 -2.75
C GLN A 245 -11.35 -31.13 -3.57
N ARG A 246 -11.24 -31.25 -4.90
CA ARG A 246 -12.33 -31.82 -5.72
C ARG A 246 -12.70 -33.22 -5.26
N THR A 247 -14.00 -33.56 -5.38
CA THR A 247 -14.56 -34.85 -4.96
C THR A 247 -13.78 -36.06 -5.52
N GLU A 248 -13.33 -35.97 -6.80
CA GLU A 248 -12.61 -37.03 -7.50
C GLU A 248 -11.12 -37.11 -7.13
N VAL A 249 -10.59 -36.10 -6.43
CA VAL A 249 -9.17 -35.98 -6.06
C VAL A 249 -8.97 -36.19 -4.56
N GLY A 250 -9.54 -35.34 -3.70
CA GLY A 250 -9.53 -35.49 -2.24
C GLY A 250 -8.15 -35.54 -1.59
N GLU A 251 -7.13 -34.88 -2.18
CA GLU A 251 -5.73 -34.91 -1.70
C GLU A 251 -5.45 -33.87 -0.61
N ALA A 252 -6.22 -32.79 -0.59
CA ALA A 252 -6.15 -31.75 0.44
C ALA A 252 -7.53 -31.10 0.60
N GLU A 253 -7.78 -30.52 1.78
CA GLU A 253 -8.99 -29.75 2.04
C GLU A 253 -8.68 -28.52 2.91
N GLU A 254 -9.50 -27.47 2.76
CA GLU A 254 -9.44 -26.32 3.66
C GLU A 254 -9.84 -26.74 5.08
N HIS A 255 -9.24 -26.05 6.09
CA HIS A 255 -9.64 -26.28 7.46
C HIS A 255 -11.09 -25.88 7.71
N PHE A 256 -11.87 -26.84 8.17
CA PHE A 256 -13.28 -26.65 8.48
C PHE A 256 -13.46 -26.50 10.01
N LYS A 257 -13.85 -25.31 10.45
CA LYS A 257 -14.02 -25.02 11.89
C LYS A 257 -15.23 -25.75 12.46
N LYS A 258 -15.14 -26.18 13.72
CA LYS A 258 -16.28 -26.76 14.45
C LYS A 258 -17.46 -25.77 14.45
N GLY A 259 -18.62 -26.22 13.97
CA GLY A 259 -19.83 -25.38 13.85
C GLY A 259 -19.94 -24.60 12.52
N GLN A 260 -18.93 -24.63 11.68
CA GLN A 260 -19.01 -24.05 10.32
C GLN A 260 -20.02 -24.87 9.49
N LYS A 261 -20.87 -24.17 8.73
CA LYS A 261 -21.80 -24.80 7.76
C LYS A 261 -21.22 -24.68 6.37
N GLY A 262 -21.14 -25.80 5.66
CA GLY A 262 -20.56 -25.84 4.30
C GLY A 262 -21.57 -25.41 3.22
N SER A 263 -22.87 -25.57 3.48
CA SER A 263 -23.94 -25.24 2.55
C SER A 263 -25.24 -25.05 3.31
N SER A 264 -26.14 -24.21 2.80
CA SER A 264 -27.49 -24.05 3.36
C SER A 264 -28.38 -25.28 3.14
N ALA A 265 -28.15 -26.02 2.05
CA ALA A 265 -28.95 -27.19 1.68
C ALA A 265 -28.29 -28.53 2.05
N MET A 266 -26.95 -28.58 2.10
CA MET A 266 -26.18 -29.80 2.36
C MET A 266 -25.13 -29.54 3.45
N PRO A 267 -25.46 -29.73 4.75
CA PRO A 267 -24.56 -29.38 5.88
C PRO A 267 -23.19 -30.10 5.85
N HIS A 268 -23.13 -31.30 5.24
CA HIS A 268 -21.93 -32.10 5.14
C HIS A 268 -20.99 -31.65 4.00
N LYS A 269 -21.46 -30.79 3.08
CA LYS A 269 -20.68 -30.33 1.94
C LYS A 269 -19.62 -29.32 2.37
N ARG A 270 -18.35 -29.63 2.17
CA ARG A 270 -17.21 -28.78 2.48
C ARG A 270 -16.72 -28.08 1.22
N ASN A 271 -17.20 -26.86 1.01
CA ASN A 271 -16.80 -26.04 -0.13
C ASN A 271 -15.46 -25.33 0.16
N PRO A 272 -14.57 -25.18 -0.83
CA PRO A 272 -13.32 -24.42 -0.71
C PRO A 272 -13.57 -22.90 -0.81
N VAL A 273 -14.42 -22.38 0.10
CA VAL A 273 -14.92 -20.99 0.06
C VAL A 273 -13.81 -19.98 0.27
N LEU A 274 -12.80 -20.32 1.07
CA LEU A 274 -11.68 -19.44 1.33
C LEU A 274 -10.85 -19.23 0.06
N THR A 275 -10.41 -20.30 -0.55
CA THR A 275 -9.58 -20.23 -1.78
C THR A 275 -10.37 -19.72 -3.00
N GLU A 276 -11.69 -19.96 -3.07
CA GLU A 276 -12.56 -19.30 -4.04
C GLU A 276 -12.58 -17.77 -3.85
N ASN A 277 -12.69 -17.33 -2.62
CA ASN A 277 -12.65 -15.91 -2.27
C ASN A 277 -11.29 -15.28 -2.64
N LEU A 278 -10.17 -15.94 -2.32
CA LEU A 278 -8.84 -15.45 -2.68
C LEU A 278 -8.65 -15.36 -4.21
N CYS A 279 -9.14 -16.32 -4.98
CA CYS A 279 -9.13 -16.24 -6.44
C CYS A 279 -9.93 -15.03 -6.97
N GLY A 280 -11.07 -14.72 -6.34
CA GLY A 280 -11.87 -13.54 -6.69
C GLY A 280 -11.15 -12.23 -6.35
N LEU A 281 -10.58 -12.14 -5.15
CA LEU A 281 -9.88 -10.94 -4.68
C LEU A 281 -8.58 -10.68 -5.46
N GLY A 282 -7.87 -11.71 -5.92
CA GLY A 282 -6.71 -11.56 -6.80
C GLY A 282 -7.02 -10.78 -8.07
N ARG A 283 -8.24 -10.88 -8.60
CA ARG A 283 -8.69 -10.09 -9.76
C ARG A 283 -8.81 -8.60 -9.40
N VAL A 284 -9.29 -8.28 -8.20
CA VAL A 284 -9.43 -6.89 -7.72
C VAL A 284 -8.06 -6.23 -7.58
N VAL A 285 -7.09 -6.92 -6.96
CA VAL A 285 -5.72 -6.40 -6.84
C VAL A 285 -5.10 -6.16 -8.23
N ARG A 286 -5.23 -7.12 -9.16
CA ARG A 286 -4.71 -6.95 -10.53
C ARG A 286 -5.42 -5.87 -11.34
N ALA A 287 -6.68 -5.56 -11.04
CA ALA A 287 -7.40 -4.46 -11.70
C ALA A 287 -6.73 -3.10 -11.47
N ALA A 288 -6.02 -2.91 -10.35
CA ALA A 288 -5.28 -1.69 -10.07
C ALA A 288 -4.06 -1.47 -11.00
N VAL A 289 -3.58 -2.52 -11.66
CA VAL A 289 -2.42 -2.44 -12.56
C VAL A 289 -2.70 -1.57 -13.78
N VAL A 290 -3.90 -1.67 -14.36
CA VAL A 290 -4.27 -0.90 -15.56
C VAL A 290 -4.24 0.60 -15.29
N PRO A 291 -5.03 1.16 -14.34
CA PRO A 291 -4.97 2.59 -14.05
C PRO A 291 -3.60 3.02 -13.52
N GLY A 292 -2.85 2.15 -12.83
CA GLY A 292 -1.48 2.44 -12.42
C GLY A 292 -0.53 2.69 -13.59
N LEU A 293 -0.62 1.89 -14.65
CA LEU A 293 0.15 2.09 -15.89
C LEU A 293 -0.33 3.31 -16.69
N GLU A 294 -1.64 3.54 -16.75
CA GLU A 294 -2.21 4.70 -17.46
C GLU A 294 -1.83 6.02 -16.80
N ASN A 295 -1.65 6.06 -15.49
CA ASN A 295 -1.22 7.25 -14.76
C ASN A 295 0.23 7.69 -15.06
N VAL A 296 1.03 6.88 -15.72
CA VAL A 296 2.40 7.27 -16.15
C VAL A 296 2.37 8.39 -17.19
N ALA A 297 1.38 8.38 -18.07
CA ALA A 297 1.24 9.34 -19.16
C ALA A 297 0.51 10.62 -18.71
N LEU A 298 1.18 11.46 -17.95
CA LEU A 298 0.67 12.78 -17.57
C LEU A 298 1.06 13.85 -18.60
N TRP A 299 0.30 14.96 -18.63
CA TRP A 299 0.61 16.10 -19.49
C TRP A 299 1.66 16.99 -18.85
N HIS A 300 2.76 17.23 -19.59
CA HIS A 300 3.84 18.14 -19.17
C HIS A 300 4.28 17.86 -17.72
N GLU A 301 4.31 18.87 -16.88
CA GLU A 301 4.72 18.77 -15.47
C GLU A 301 3.66 18.10 -14.59
N ARG A 302 2.37 18.16 -14.96
CA ARG A 302 1.24 17.45 -14.34
C ARG A 302 -0.08 17.81 -14.99
N ASP A 303 -0.99 16.84 -15.14
CA ASP A 303 -2.43 17.02 -15.02
C ASP A 303 -2.95 16.26 -13.79
N ILE A 304 -4.25 16.41 -13.42
CA ILE A 304 -4.80 15.83 -12.19
C ILE A 304 -5.46 14.46 -12.39
N SER A 305 -5.43 13.89 -13.58
CA SER A 305 -6.12 12.64 -13.93
C SER A 305 -5.73 11.45 -13.05
N HIS A 306 -4.45 11.36 -12.66
CA HIS A 306 -3.94 10.31 -11.79
C HIS A 306 -4.58 10.30 -10.39
N SER A 307 -4.90 11.47 -9.85
CA SER A 307 -5.25 11.65 -8.44
C SER A 307 -6.50 10.87 -8.02
N SER A 308 -7.58 10.95 -8.82
CA SER A 308 -8.83 10.22 -8.52
C SER A 308 -8.64 8.71 -8.59
N ALA A 309 -7.87 8.22 -9.54
CA ALA A 309 -7.58 6.80 -9.67
C ALA A 309 -6.74 6.28 -8.47
N GLU A 310 -5.68 7.00 -8.09
CA GLU A 310 -4.80 6.64 -6.99
C GLU A 310 -5.51 6.61 -5.63
N ARG A 311 -6.41 7.56 -5.38
CA ARG A 311 -7.21 7.63 -4.15
C ARG A 311 -8.11 6.40 -3.94
N MET A 312 -8.48 5.71 -5.01
CA MET A 312 -9.28 4.48 -4.96
C MET A 312 -8.40 3.24 -5.02
N MET A 313 -7.53 3.14 -6.03
CA MET A 313 -6.85 1.88 -6.33
C MET A 313 -5.77 1.50 -5.30
N LEU A 314 -5.01 2.48 -4.75
CA LEU A 314 -3.90 2.16 -3.85
C LEU A 314 -4.37 1.64 -2.49
N PRO A 315 -5.36 2.29 -1.82
CA PRO A 315 -5.94 1.74 -0.61
C PRO A 315 -6.59 0.38 -0.83
N ASP A 316 -7.37 0.23 -1.90
CA ASP A 316 -8.08 -1.03 -2.19
C ASP A 316 -7.12 -2.17 -2.53
N ALA A 317 -6.10 -1.93 -3.35
CA ALA A 317 -5.14 -2.96 -3.73
C ALA A 317 -4.30 -3.44 -2.53
N THR A 318 -3.77 -2.51 -1.72
CA THR A 318 -2.93 -2.85 -0.57
C THR A 318 -3.71 -3.53 0.54
N ALA A 319 -4.90 -3.03 0.89
CA ALA A 319 -5.75 -3.63 1.91
C ALA A 319 -6.29 -5.00 1.50
N THR A 320 -6.70 -5.15 0.22
CA THR A 320 -7.16 -6.45 -0.31
C THR A 320 -6.03 -7.46 -0.30
N LEU A 321 -4.82 -7.08 -0.72
CA LEU A 321 -3.66 -7.98 -0.68
C LEU A 321 -3.30 -8.37 0.76
N ALA A 322 -3.36 -7.43 1.72
CA ALA A 322 -3.15 -7.73 3.13
C ALA A 322 -4.16 -8.77 3.64
N PHE A 323 -5.44 -8.58 3.34
CA PHE A 323 -6.49 -9.57 3.66
C PHE A 323 -6.20 -10.94 3.04
N MET A 324 -5.76 -10.98 1.78
CA MET A 324 -5.42 -12.24 1.10
C MET A 324 -4.26 -12.98 1.76
N LEU A 325 -3.24 -12.25 2.23
CA LEU A 325 -2.09 -12.81 2.94
C LEU A 325 -2.46 -13.30 4.36
N ASP A 326 -3.36 -12.63 5.05
CA ASP A 326 -3.84 -13.03 6.37
C ASP A 326 -4.68 -14.34 6.34
N ARG A 327 -5.29 -14.62 5.22
CA ARG A 327 -6.19 -15.78 5.04
C ARG A 327 -5.46 -17.00 4.55
#